data_a51cc751bfc1388003d7cd022502b7f8
#
_entry.id   a51cc751bfc1388003d7cd022502b7f8
#
_cell.length_a   1.000
_cell.length_b   1.000
_cell.length_c   1.000
_cell.angle_alpha   90.00
_cell.angle_beta   90.00
_cell.angle_gamma   90.00
#
_symmetry.space_group_name_H-M   'P 1'
#
loop_
_entity.id
_entity.type
_entity.pdbx_description
1 polymer ?
#
loop_
_entity_poly.entity_id
_entity_poly.type
_entity_poly.pdbx_seq_one_letter_code
_entity_poly.pdbx_strand_id
1 'polypeptide(L)'
;VGVYVKYGSNTLSTAYDDEKYRTVNAAVGQEEYIFTTGYSDAVYDDEDVLAALATQPEVVCSVNKDAVVGDEFPVSVQLPEKVSFDNFELVSIVPDVAKLVMAESPGITVTVPETVTYGDEFTLVTNEHGITYNSTVLTSGVVSMTYKGVVTAKKAGKAELVVTTTPKTVDGVDYGATTTRVAFDIQKAALTIKASDVEVNLDGDLPETYELVYEGLVNKDKAETVFTDMPVATVNLPEPLTAGTYPIKVSVSEEPENYVVTTVDGTLTVKDGSSVAGVSSKNDKVAYVNGNLYVPCGGRVEIYALTGALVGRYEGAVIPVALRTNTLYIVKTQKGAFRLWVK
;
A
#
# COMPACT_ATOMS: atom_id res chain seq x y z
N VAL A 1 35.02 -7.14 -20.52
CA VAL A 1 33.60 -6.75 -20.54
C VAL A 1 33.33 -5.95 -21.80
N GLY A 2 32.39 -6.46 -22.66
CA GLY A 2 32.02 -5.79 -23.89
C GLY A 2 31.03 -4.65 -23.64
N VAL A 3 31.33 -3.47 -24.17
CA VAL A 3 30.44 -2.31 -24.15
C VAL A 3 29.67 -2.23 -25.44
N TYR A 4 28.34 -2.27 -25.39
CA TYR A 4 27.45 -2.04 -26.52
C TYR A 4 26.61 -0.78 -26.30
N VAL A 5 26.00 -0.28 -27.38
CA VAL A 5 25.14 0.90 -27.35
C VAL A 5 23.69 0.49 -27.53
N LYS A 6 22.81 1.17 -26.81
CA LYS A 6 21.36 1.14 -27.03
C LYS A 6 20.86 2.50 -27.48
N TYR A 7 20.05 2.53 -28.50
CA TYR A 7 19.18 3.66 -28.81
C TYR A 7 17.77 3.32 -28.33
N GLY A 8 17.38 3.91 -27.22
CA GLY A 8 16.21 3.46 -26.48
C GLY A 8 16.34 1.99 -26.05
N SER A 9 15.45 1.13 -26.54
CA SER A 9 15.51 -0.32 -26.29
C SER A 9 16.25 -1.13 -27.37
N ASN A 10 16.67 -0.48 -28.46
CA ASN A 10 17.30 -1.15 -29.61
C ASN A 10 18.82 -1.22 -29.40
N THR A 11 19.38 -2.41 -29.50
CA THR A 11 20.80 -2.67 -29.21
C THR A 11 21.63 -2.67 -30.49
N LEU A 12 22.79 -2.00 -30.45
CA LEU A 12 23.86 -2.07 -31.45
C LEU A 12 25.04 -2.86 -30.86
N SER A 13 25.32 -4.05 -31.38
CA SER A 13 26.33 -4.95 -30.81
C SER A 13 26.83 -5.98 -31.82
N THR A 14 28.12 -6.29 -31.76
CA THR A 14 28.74 -7.42 -32.51
C THR A 14 28.57 -8.76 -31.80
N ALA A 15 28.03 -8.80 -30.57
CA ALA A 15 27.79 -10.05 -29.85
C ALA A 15 26.73 -10.95 -30.53
N TYR A 16 26.02 -10.40 -31.52
CA TYR A 16 24.97 -11.08 -32.27
C TYR A 16 25.30 -11.06 -33.77
N ASP A 17 25.18 -12.17 -34.43
CA ASP A 17 25.46 -12.32 -35.89
C ASP A 17 24.39 -11.74 -36.82
N ASP A 18 23.35 -11.10 -36.27
CA ASP A 18 22.21 -10.58 -37.02
C ASP A 18 22.44 -9.13 -37.47
N GLU A 19 22.27 -8.83 -38.75
CA GLU A 19 22.40 -7.48 -39.33
C GLU A 19 21.53 -6.41 -38.64
N LYS A 20 20.42 -6.82 -38.00
CA LYS A 20 19.55 -5.93 -37.24
C LYS A 20 20.26 -5.23 -36.08
N TYR A 21 21.38 -5.75 -35.59
CA TYR A 21 22.20 -5.13 -34.56
C TYR A 21 23.25 -4.12 -35.08
N ARG A 22 23.23 -3.86 -36.39
CA ARG A 22 24.10 -2.85 -37.03
C ARG A 22 23.37 -1.57 -37.35
N THR A 23 22.04 -1.61 -37.42
CA THR A 23 21.22 -0.45 -37.82
C THR A 23 20.01 -0.33 -36.93
N VAL A 24 19.71 0.90 -36.52
CA VAL A 24 18.45 1.22 -35.83
C VAL A 24 17.73 2.32 -36.61
N ASN A 25 16.46 2.07 -36.93
CA ASN A 25 15.60 3.10 -37.54
C ASN A 25 15.17 4.08 -36.41
N ALA A 26 15.61 5.33 -36.51
CA ALA A 26 15.27 6.39 -35.60
C ALA A 26 14.32 7.41 -36.23
N ALA A 27 13.35 7.90 -35.52
CA ALA A 27 12.40 8.88 -36.05
C ALA A 27 13.06 10.23 -36.27
N VAL A 28 12.72 10.92 -37.37
CA VAL A 28 13.13 12.30 -37.62
C VAL A 28 12.47 13.28 -36.65
N GLY A 29 13.05 14.47 -36.48
CA GLY A 29 12.44 15.61 -35.79
C GLY A 29 12.38 15.48 -34.28
N GLN A 30 13.22 14.65 -33.66
CA GLN A 30 13.33 14.58 -32.20
C GLN A 30 14.20 15.74 -31.66
N GLU A 31 13.87 16.25 -30.50
CA GLU A 31 14.67 17.26 -29.79
C GLU A 31 16.01 16.67 -29.31
N GLU A 32 16.00 15.40 -28.89
CA GLU A 32 17.15 14.68 -28.38
C GLU A 32 17.11 13.21 -28.84
N TYR A 33 18.27 12.68 -29.24
CA TYR A 33 18.47 11.27 -29.54
C TYR A 33 19.19 10.62 -28.37
N ILE A 34 18.42 9.90 -27.51
CA ILE A 34 18.93 9.39 -26.25
C ILE A 34 19.54 8.00 -26.42
N PHE A 35 20.81 7.92 -26.11
CA PHE A 35 21.54 6.66 -26.09
C PHE A 35 21.87 6.26 -24.65
N THR A 36 21.99 4.94 -24.45
CA THR A 36 22.53 4.37 -23.22
C THR A 36 23.55 3.31 -23.57
N THR A 37 24.47 3.03 -22.66
CA THR A 37 25.40 1.91 -22.78
C THR A 37 24.86 0.70 -22.05
N GLY A 38 25.25 -0.49 -22.52
CA GLY A 38 25.03 -1.76 -21.83
C GLY A 38 26.31 -2.56 -21.83
N TYR A 39 26.36 -3.60 -21.02
CA TYR A 39 27.55 -4.40 -20.80
C TYR A 39 27.27 -5.88 -21.02
N SER A 40 28.08 -6.56 -21.85
CA SER A 40 28.10 -8.02 -21.95
C SER A 40 29.07 -8.57 -20.92
N ASP A 41 28.82 -9.78 -20.44
CA ASP A 41 29.68 -10.50 -19.51
C ASP A 41 30.00 -9.75 -18.20
N ALA A 42 29.17 -8.77 -17.85
CA ALA A 42 29.30 -8.04 -16.60
C ALA A 42 28.84 -8.93 -15.42
N VAL A 43 29.69 -9.03 -14.41
CA VAL A 43 29.32 -9.59 -13.10
C VAL A 43 28.59 -8.47 -12.37
N TYR A 44 27.25 -8.52 -12.38
CA TYR A 44 26.41 -7.44 -11.88
C TYR A 44 26.39 -7.29 -10.35
N ASP A 45 26.93 -8.25 -9.62
CA ASP A 45 26.92 -8.30 -8.15
C ASP A 45 28.24 -7.83 -7.50
N ASP A 46 29.22 -7.37 -8.30
CA ASP A 46 30.49 -6.90 -7.78
C ASP A 46 30.45 -5.37 -7.61
N GLU A 47 30.48 -4.89 -6.38
CA GLU A 47 30.44 -3.46 -6.04
C GLU A 47 31.64 -2.71 -6.62
N ASP A 48 32.82 -3.35 -6.75
CA ASP A 48 34.02 -2.75 -7.32
C ASP A 48 33.87 -2.55 -8.83
N VAL A 49 33.19 -3.48 -9.53
CA VAL A 49 32.87 -3.36 -10.94
C VAL A 49 31.87 -2.21 -11.17
N LEU A 50 30.82 -2.14 -10.36
CA LEU A 50 29.83 -1.06 -10.45
C LEU A 50 30.44 0.31 -10.14
N ALA A 51 31.34 0.41 -9.16
CA ALA A 51 32.07 1.63 -8.82
C ALA A 51 33.00 2.04 -9.96
N ALA A 52 33.67 1.08 -10.60
CA ALA A 52 34.56 1.33 -11.74
C ALA A 52 33.81 1.76 -13.01
N LEU A 53 32.58 1.26 -13.20
CA LEU A 53 31.64 1.67 -14.27
C LEU A 53 30.94 3.02 -13.99
N ALA A 54 31.24 3.68 -12.86
CA ALA A 54 30.73 5.03 -12.55
C ALA A 54 31.13 6.08 -13.59
N THR A 55 32.26 5.87 -14.29
CA THR A 55 32.61 6.65 -15.47
C THR A 55 32.02 5.95 -16.71
N GLN A 56 30.82 6.37 -17.12
CA GLN A 56 30.14 5.77 -18.25
C GLN A 56 30.88 6.01 -19.58
N PRO A 57 30.96 4.99 -20.46
CA PRO A 57 31.42 5.19 -21.84
C PRO A 57 30.53 6.21 -22.55
N GLU A 58 31.13 7.10 -23.34
CA GLU A 58 30.41 8.10 -24.10
C GLU A 58 29.96 7.57 -25.46
N VAL A 59 28.69 7.75 -25.80
CA VAL A 59 28.18 7.40 -27.12
C VAL A 59 28.40 8.58 -28.05
N VAL A 60 29.07 8.32 -29.17
CA VAL A 60 29.34 9.31 -30.22
C VAL A 60 28.37 9.07 -31.39
N CYS A 61 27.41 9.96 -31.50
CA CYS A 61 26.48 10.05 -32.64
C CYS A 61 25.97 11.47 -32.73
N SER A 62 26.13 12.11 -33.87
CA SER A 62 25.71 13.51 -34.08
C SER A 62 24.63 13.56 -35.15
N VAL A 63 23.38 13.49 -34.73
CA VAL A 63 22.23 13.64 -35.63
C VAL A 63 22.01 15.13 -35.90
N ASN A 64 21.93 15.51 -37.17
CA ASN A 64 21.58 16.85 -37.58
C ASN A 64 20.08 17.10 -37.28
N LYS A 65 19.78 18.27 -36.71
CA LYS A 65 18.40 18.70 -36.47
C LYS A 65 17.52 18.81 -37.73
N ASP A 66 18.16 19.02 -38.89
CA ASP A 66 17.49 19.11 -40.21
C ASP A 66 17.52 17.78 -40.94
N ALA A 67 17.80 16.64 -40.24
CA ALA A 67 17.84 15.32 -40.84
C ALA A 67 16.48 14.93 -41.43
N VAL A 68 16.52 14.32 -42.59
CA VAL A 68 15.36 13.83 -43.33
C VAL A 68 15.33 12.30 -43.35
N VAL A 69 14.20 11.74 -43.70
CA VAL A 69 14.03 10.28 -43.85
C VAL A 69 15.04 9.74 -44.87
N GLY A 70 15.75 8.70 -44.49
CA GLY A 70 16.82 8.06 -45.29
C GLY A 70 18.24 8.54 -44.94
N ASP A 71 18.41 9.62 -44.18
CA ASP A 71 19.74 10.02 -43.72
C ASP A 71 20.32 8.98 -42.75
N GLU A 72 21.64 8.84 -42.82
CA GLU A 72 22.38 7.88 -42.00
C GLU A 72 23.40 8.59 -41.11
N PHE A 73 23.45 8.21 -39.83
CA PHE A 73 24.38 8.78 -38.82
C PHE A 73 25.16 7.66 -38.16
N PRO A 74 26.51 7.64 -38.22
CA PRO A 74 27.32 6.62 -37.59
C PRO A 74 27.20 6.68 -36.08
N VAL A 75 27.22 5.51 -35.43
CA VAL A 75 27.20 5.36 -34.00
C VAL A 75 28.44 4.62 -33.55
N SER A 76 29.14 5.18 -32.58
CA SER A 76 30.30 4.55 -31.93
C SER A 76 30.28 4.81 -30.44
N VAL A 77 31.19 4.15 -29.71
CA VAL A 77 31.37 4.38 -28.28
C VAL A 77 32.81 4.77 -28.00
N GLN A 78 32.99 5.82 -27.23
CA GLN A 78 34.28 6.22 -26.71
C GLN A 78 34.42 5.68 -25.29
N LEU A 79 35.40 4.80 -25.08
CA LEU A 79 35.71 4.26 -23.78
C LEU A 79 36.51 5.28 -22.94
N PRO A 80 36.34 5.31 -21.59
CA PRO A 80 37.14 6.16 -20.71
C PRO A 80 38.64 5.86 -20.86
N GLU A 81 39.48 6.89 -20.82
CA GLU A 81 40.96 6.79 -21.03
C GLU A 81 41.68 5.90 -20.00
N LYS A 82 41.09 5.66 -18.85
CA LYS A 82 41.64 4.82 -17.78
C LYS A 82 40.54 4.10 -17.03
N VAL A 83 40.20 2.93 -17.48
CA VAL A 83 39.55 1.96 -16.63
C VAL A 83 40.51 0.78 -16.48
N SER A 84 41.45 0.91 -15.53
CA SER A 84 42.30 -0.18 -15.13
C SER A 84 41.59 -0.95 -14.04
N PHE A 85 41.07 -2.08 -14.40
CA PHE A 85 40.49 -3.04 -13.46
C PHE A 85 41.46 -4.18 -13.27
N ASP A 86 41.64 -4.66 -12.05
CA ASP A 86 42.60 -5.74 -11.75
C ASP A 86 42.26 -7.05 -12.49
N ASN A 87 41.00 -7.28 -12.86
CA ASN A 87 40.50 -8.53 -13.37
C ASN A 87 39.76 -8.47 -14.71
N PHE A 88 39.53 -7.31 -15.28
CA PHE A 88 38.82 -7.18 -16.58
C PHE A 88 39.20 -5.89 -17.33
N GLU A 89 38.94 -5.90 -18.64
CA GLU A 89 39.11 -4.75 -19.55
C GLU A 89 37.80 -4.42 -20.20
N LEU A 90 37.49 -3.13 -20.36
CA LEU A 90 36.37 -2.66 -21.18
C LEU A 90 36.78 -2.64 -22.65
N VAL A 91 35.99 -3.31 -23.50
CA VAL A 91 36.19 -3.31 -24.95
C VAL A 91 34.91 -2.91 -25.65
N SER A 92 35.00 -2.07 -26.68
CA SER A 92 33.85 -1.77 -27.53
C SER A 92 33.47 -2.99 -28.34
N ILE A 93 32.19 -3.38 -28.25
CA ILE A 93 31.59 -4.37 -29.15
C ILE A 93 30.51 -3.75 -30.02
N VAL A 94 30.54 -2.43 -30.23
CA VAL A 94 29.72 -1.75 -31.20
C VAL A 94 30.28 -2.03 -32.60
N PRO A 95 29.45 -2.47 -33.57
CA PRO A 95 29.91 -2.71 -34.94
C PRO A 95 30.50 -1.44 -35.59
N ASP A 96 31.58 -1.57 -36.31
CA ASP A 96 32.18 -0.43 -37.04
C ASP A 96 31.22 0.20 -38.06
N VAL A 97 30.20 -0.56 -38.49
CA VAL A 97 29.14 -0.12 -39.41
C VAL A 97 27.85 0.24 -38.70
N ALA A 98 27.90 0.41 -37.38
CA ALA A 98 26.71 0.79 -36.60
C ALA A 98 26.24 2.20 -36.99
N LYS A 99 24.94 2.32 -37.21
CA LYS A 99 24.33 3.59 -37.60
C LYS A 99 22.87 3.71 -37.17
N LEU A 100 22.43 4.96 -37.03
CA LEU A 100 21.01 5.31 -37.12
C LEU A 100 20.64 5.55 -38.58
N VAL A 101 19.47 5.09 -38.99
CA VAL A 101 18.82 5.44 -40.26
C VAL A 101 17.54 6.20 -39.91
N MET A 102 17.40 7.40 -40.46
CA MET A 102 16.22 8.23 -40.17
C MET A 102 14.99 7.69 -40.89
N ALA A 103 13.90 7.57 -40.14
CA ALA A 103 12.60 7.09 -40.57
C ALA A 103 11.50 8.06 -40.16
N GLU A 104 10.27 7.85 -40.62
CA GLU A 104 9.12 8.68 -40.25
C GLU A 104 8.88 8.70 -38.74
N SER A 105 8.40 9.83 -38.27
CA SER A 105 8.02 9.97 -36.84
C SER A 105 6.64 9.36 -36.60
N PRO A 106 6.47 8.48 -35.58
CA PRO A 106 5.16 7.94 -35.24
C PRO A 106 4.22 8.97 -34.58
N GLY A 107 4.68 10.17 -34.28
CA GLY A 107 3.89 11.18 -33.57
C GLY A 107 3.45 10.68 -32.19
N ILE A 108 4.27 10.90 -31.17
CA ILE A 108 3.90 10.54 -29.80
C ILE A 108 3.38 11.75 -29.02
N THR A 109 2.38 11.52 -28.18
CA THR A 109 1.94 12.50 -27.19
C THR A 109 2.29 11.98 -25.80
N VAL A 110 3.03 12.78 -25.04
CA VAL A 110 3.37 12.50 -23.63
C VAL A 110 2.46 13.32 -22.74
N THR A 111 1.78 12.66 -21.80
CA THR A 111 0.89 13.32 -20.86
C THR A 111 1.19 12.84 -19.44
N VAL A 112 1.71 13.74 -18.62
CA VAL A 112 1.88 13.52 -17.17
C VAL A 112 0.73 14.20 -16.45
N PRO A 113 -0.01 13.51 -15.56
CA PRO A 113 -1.03 14.15 -14.72
C PRO A 113 -0.42 15.27 -13.87
N GLU A 114 -1.19 16.30 -13.54
CA GLU A 114 -0.76 17.42 -12.68
C GLU A 114 -0.27 16.92 -11.31
N THR A 115 -0.90 15.86 -10.80
CA THR A 115 -0.51 15.20 -9.55
C THR A 115 -0.46 13.71 -9.78
N VAL A 116 0.64 13.08 -9.38
CA VAL A 116 0.81 11.63 -9.37
C VAL A 116 1.08 11.20 -7.94
N THR A 117 0.33 10.21 -7.47
CA THR A 117 0.43 9.68 -6.11
C THR A 117 0.87 8.20 -6.15
N TYR A 118 1.54 7.74 -5.13
CA TYR A 118 1.88 6.33 -4.97
C TYR A 118 0.64 5.45 -5.14
N GLY A 119 0.72 4.47 -6.02
CA GLY A 119 -0.40 3.59 -6.37
C GLY A 119 -1.19 4.01 -7.60
N ASP A 120 -0.96 5.22 -8.12
CA ASP A 120 -1.65 5.66 -9.33
C ASP A 120 -1.23 4.86 -10.57
N GLU A 121 -2.20 4.68 -11.46
CA GLU A 121 -2.00 4.12 -12.79
C GLU A 121 -2.58 5.09 -13.83
N PHE A 122 -1.77 5.48 -14.82
CA PHE A 122 -2.19 6.42 -15.85
C PHE A 122 -1.50 6.14 -17.19
N THR A 123 -2.12 6.61 -18.28
CA THR A 123 -1.52 6.53 -19.61
C THR A 123 -0.56 7.71 -19.80
N LEU A 124 0.75 7.40 -19.89
CA LEU A 124 1.82 8.39 -20.06
C LEU A 124 1.99 8.79 -21.51
N VAL A 125 1.92 7.82 -22.44
CA VAL A 125 2.17 8.05 -23.87
C VAL A 125 1.11 7.40 -24.74
N THR A 126 0.77 8.10 -25.83
CA THR A 126 -0.16 7.63 -26.85
C THR A 126 0.42 7.92 -28.26
N ASN A 127 -0.02 7.19 -29.26
CA ASN A 127 0.21 7.45 -30.69
C ASN A 127 -0.97 6.96 -31.53
N GLU A 128 -1.08 7.45 -32.76
CA GLU A 128 -2.20 7.11 -33.67
C GLU A 128 -1.96 5.83 -34.49
N HIS A 129 -0.73 5.30 -34.50
CA HIS A 129 -0.34 4.19 -35.40
C HIS A 129 -0.31 2.83 -34.70
N GLY A 130 -0.77 2.73 -33.43
CA GLY A 130 -0.75 1.48 -32.68
C GLY A 130 0.66 0.90 -32.47
N ILE A 131 1.65 1.79 -32.34
CA ILE A 131 3.03 1.44 -32.07
C ILE A 131 3.19 1.20 -30.58
N THR A 132 3.90 0.15 -30.23
CA THR A 132 4.17 -0.19 -28.84
C THR A 132 5.37 0.56 -28.28
N TYR A 133 5.44 0.61 -26.94
CA TYR A 133 6.47 1.32 -26.20
C TYR A 133 7.34 0.38 -25.39
N ASN A 134 8.58 0.77 -25.22
CA ASN A 134 9.48 0.28 -24.19
C ASN A 134 9.89 1.45 -23.29
N SER A 135 10.36 1.15 -22.11
CA SER A 135 10.90 2.15 -21.21
C SER A 135 12.18 1.68 -20.53
N THR A 136 13.12 2.59 -20.39
CA THR A 136 14.24 2.43 -19.49
C THR A 136 14.00 3.34 -18.29
N VAL A 137 13.73 2.75 -17.13
CA VAL A 137 13.55 3.48 -15.88
C VAL A 137 14.92 3.85 -15.34
N LEU A 138 15.21 5.15 -15.23
CA LEU A 138 16.49 5.66 -14.74
C LEU A 138 16.51 5.71 -13.21
N THR A 139 15.35 5.90 -12.57
CA THR A 139 15.18 5.84 -11.11
C THR A 139 14.65 4.46 -10.74
N SER A 140 15.53 3.58 -10.28
CA SER A 140 15.18 2.17 -10.02
C SER A 140 14.00 1.99 -9.07
N GLY A 141 13.04 1.14 -9.45
CA GLY A 141 11.93 0.71 -8.60
C GLY A 141 10.80 1.72 -8.39
N VAL A 142 10.92 2.96 -8.90
CA VAL A 142 9.94 4.04 -8.64
C VAL A 142 8.70 3.91 -9.52
N VAL A 143 8.86 3.51 -10.76
CA VAL A 143 7.76 3.29 -11.70
C VAL A 143 7.94 2.01 -12.51
N SER A 144 6.86 1.52 -13.09
CA SER A 144 6.91 0.57 -14.21
C SER A 144 6.00 1.05 -15.33
N MET A 145 6.34 0.76 -16.58
CA MET A 145 5.54 1.10 -17.73
C MET A 145 5.23 -0.16 -18.56
N THR A 146 3.99 -0.27 -19.02
CA THR A 146 3.58 -1.32 -19.96
C THR A 146 3.92 -0.95 -21.40
N TYR A 147 3.96 -1.95 -22.30
CA TYR A 147 4.13 -1.71 -23.75
C TYR A 147 3.01 -0.87 -24.40
N LYS A 148 1.92 -0.61 -23.69
CA LYS A 148 0.81 0.27 -24.10
C LYS A 148 0.96 1.70 -23.61
N GLY A 149 2.08 2.04 -22.96
CA GLY A 149 2.32 3.38 -22.44
C GLY A 149 1.63 3.70 -21.11
N VAL A 150 1.14 2.68 -20.40
CA VAL A 150 0.53 2.85 -19.08
C VAL A 150 1.60 2.72 -18.01
N VAL A 151 1.71 3.72 -17.15
CA VAL A 151 2.64 3.80 -16.02
C VAL A 151 1.91 3.48 -14.72
N THR A 152 2.57 2.72 -13.84
CA THR A 152 2.16 2.49 -12.46
C THR A 152 3.20 3.11 -11.52
N ALA A 153 2.76 3.96 -10.60
CA ALA A 153 3.59 4.58 -9.57
C ALA A 153 3.83 3.60 -8.41
N LYS A 154 5.07 3.09 -8.27
CA LYS A 154 5.43 2.00 -7.34
C LYS A 154 6.16 2.47 -6.08
N LYS A 155 6.65 3.72 -6.07
CA LYS A 155 7.35 4.30 -4.94
C LYS A 155 7.19 5.82 -4.99
N ALA A 156 7.03 6.45 -3.84
CA ALA A 156 7.05 7.91 -3.73
C ALA A 156 8.46 8.45 -3.98
N GLY A 157 8.54 9.62 -4.61
CA GLY A 157 9.79 10.28 -4.95
C GLY A 157 9.87 10.66 -6.41
N LYS A 158 11.08 11.02 -6.88
CA LYS A 158 11.31 11.46 -8.26
C LYS A 158 11.35 10.25 -9.19
N ALA A 159 10.50 10.24 -10.20
CA ALA A 159 10.51 9.29 -11.29
C ALA A 159 11.21 9.91 -12.51
N GLU A 160 12.12 9.16 -13.12
CA GLU A 160 12.78 9.52 -14.37
C GLU A 160 12.89 8.27 -15.26
N LEU A 161 12.41 8.37 -16.49
CA LEU A 161 12.44 7.29 -17.45
C LEU A 161 12.64 7.80 -18.88
N VAL A 162 13.21 6.96 -19.73
CA VAL A 162 13.26 7.16 -21.18
C VAL A 162 12.20 6.27 -21.82
N VAL A 163 11.24 6.88 -22.45
CA VAL A 163 10.22 6.18 -23.25
C VAL A 163 10.72 6.04 -24.68
N THR A 164 10.59 4.84 -25.24
CA THR A 164 11.02 4.52 -26.59
C THR A 164 9.90 3.85 -27.35
N THR A 165 9.61 4.28 -28.57
CA THR A 165 8.74 3.53 -29.48
C THR A 165 9.53 2.40 -30.15
N THR A 166 8.84 1.28 -30.46
CA THR A 166 9.42 0.20 -31.24
C THR A 166 9.30 0.53 -32.74
N PRO A 167 10.38 0.47 -33.54
CA PRO A 167 10.29 0.67 -34.97
C PRO A 167 9.28 -0.28 -35.61
N LYS A 168 8.44 0.24 -36.49
CA LYS A 168 7.34 -0.56 -37.10
C LYS A 168 6.93 -0.02 -38.45
N THR A 169 6.71 -0.91 -39.41
CA THR A 169 6.06 -0.57 -40.66
C THR A 169 4.54 -0.64 -40.51
N VAL A 170 3.84 0.43 -40.83
CA VAL A 170 2.37 0.51 -40.82
C VAL A 170 1.93 1.08 -42.17
N ASP A 171 1.05 0.37 -42.88
CA ASP A 171 0.52 0.77 -44.18
C ASP A 171 1.60 1.16 -45.21
N GLY A 172 2.76 0.48 -45.15
CA GLY A 172 3.89 0.71 -46.07
C GLY A 172 4.80 1.89 -45.69
N VAL A 173 4.55 2.54 -44.54
CA VAL A 173 5.40 3.59 -43.99
C VAL A 173 6.24 3.03 -42.84
N ASP A 174 7.55 3.24 -42.91
CA ASP A 174 8.49 2.83 -41.89
C ASP A 174 8.59 3.92 -40.80
N TYR A 175 8.08 3.62 -39.62
CA TYR A 175 8.19 4.49 -38.46
C TYR A 175 9.42 4.12 -37.61
N GLY A 176 10.23 5.11 -37.31
CA GLY A 176 11.44 4.96 -36.50
C GLY A 176 11.16 4.97 -35.01
N ALA A 177 12.14 4.52 -34.22
CA ALA A 177 12.10 4.66 -32.79
C ALA A 177 12.21 6.14 -32.39
N THR A 178 11.36 6.56 -31.47
CA THR A 178 11.54 7.82 -30.73
C THR A 178 12.13 7.53 -29.36
N THR A 179 12.89 8.47 -28.83
CA THR A 179 13.38 8.47 -27.47
C THR A 179 12.94 9.75 -26.78
N THR A 180 12.26 9.65 -25.65
CA THR A 180 11.76 10.82 -24.93
C THR A 180 12.03 10.63 -23.44
N ARG A 181 12.77 11.58 -22.85
CA ARG A 181 12.99 11.64 -21.41
C ARG A 181 11.78 12.24 -20.74
N VAL A 182 11.27 11.57 -19.71
CA VAL A 182 10.14 12.03 -18.91
C VAL A 182 10.54 11.99 -17.45
N ALA A 183 10.27 13.08 -16.73
CA ALA A 183 10.51 13.18 -15.31
C ALA A 183 9.29 13.80 -14.61
N PHE A 184 8.91 13.25 -13.46
CA PHE A 184 7.82 13.76 -12.63
C PHE A 184 8.00 13.30 -11.18
N ASP A 185 7.30 13.96 -10.25
CA ASP A 185 7.34 13.61 -8.85
C ASP A 185 6.11 12.77 -8.48
N ILE A 186 6.32 11.73 -7.69
CA ILE A 186 5.28 10.86 -7.13
C ILE A 186 5.12 11.21 -5.66
N GLN A 187 3.94 11.68 -5.29
CA GLN A 187 3.59 12.01 -3.92
C GLN A 187 3.29 10.75 -3.10
N LYS A 188 3.47 10.83 -1.79
CA LYS A 188 3.05 9.79 -0.86
C LYS A 188 1.52 9.67 -0.86
N ALA A 189 1.00 8.45 -0.73
CA ALA A 189 -0.43 8.22 -0.58
C ALA A 189 -0.90 8.53 0.84
N ALA A 190 -2.13 8.97 1.00
CA ALA A 190 -2.72 9.19 2.31
C ALA A 190 -3.14 7.85 2.94
N LEU A 191 -2.73 7.62 4.20
CA LEU A 191 -3.10 6.46 4.98
C LEU A 191 -3.70 6.90 6.31
N THR A 192 -4.95 6.52 6.58
CA THR A 192 -5.60 6.78 7.87
C THR A 192 -5.58 5.51 8.72
N ILE A 193 -5.11 5.63 9.96
CA ILE A 193 -5.13 4.55 10.95
C ILE A 193 -6.08 4.96 12.07
N LYS A 194 -7.14 4.17 12.22
CA LYS A 194 -8.19 4.44 13.19
C LYS A 194 -8.27 3.33 14.23
N ALA A 195 -8.30 3.68 15.51
CA ALA A 195 -8.65 2.72 16.57
C ALA A 195 -10.17 2.51 16.60
N SER A 196 -10.59 1.25 16.72
CA SER A 196 -12.00 0.89 16.88
C SER A 196 -12.52 1.29 18.25
N ASP A 197 -13.79 1.71 18.31
CA ASP A 197 -14.45 1.99 19.59
C ASP A 197 -14.74 0.67 20.33
N VAL A 198 -14.59 0.69 21.63
CA VAL A 198 -14.77 -0.48 22.51
C VAL A 198 -15.68 -0.13 23.69
N GLU A 199 -16.57 -1.04 24.05
CA GLU A 199 -17.40 -0.92 25.24
C GLU A 199 -17.13 -2.09 26.20
N VAL A 200 -16.91 -1.78 27.47
CA VAL A 200 -16.71 -2.74 28.55
C VAL A 200 -17.53 -2.36 29.76
N ASN A 201 -17.87 -3.33 30.62
CA ASN A 201 -18.43 -3.03 31.93
C ASN A 201 -17.32 -2.82 32.96
N LEU A 202 -17.57 -2.03 33.98
CA LEU A 202 -16.58 -1.69 35.05
C LEU A 202 -16.05 -2.94 35.78
N ASP A 203 -16.87 -4.00 35.86
CA ASP A 203 -16.55 -5.29 36.45
C ASP A 203 -16.10 -6.35 35.44
N GLY A 204 -15.97 -5.98 34.17
CA GLY A 204 -15.51 -6.83 33.08
C GLY A 204 -14.01 -6.72 32.82
N ASP A 205 -13.52 -7.69 32.05
CA ASP A 205 -12.12 -7.71 31.63
C ASP A 205 -11.86 -6.63 30.55
N LEU A 206 -10.76 -5.90 30.71
CA LEU A 206 -10.28 -4.97 29.68
C LEU A 206 -9.59 -5.74 28.54
N PRO A 207 -9.74 -5.29 27.28
CA PRO A 207 -8.98 -5.88 26.18
C PRO A 207 -7.48 -5.72 26.38
N GLU A 208 -6.71 -6.75 26.08
CA GLU A 208 -5.25 -6.67 26.08
C GLU A 208 -4.73 -5.84 24.90
N THR A 209 -5.48 -5.80 23.79
CA THR A 209 -5.13 -5.06 22.58
C THR A 209 -6.37 -4.39 21.98
N TYR A 210 -6.18 -3.29 21.28
CA TYR A 210 -7.23 -2.55 20.59
C TYR A 210 -7.06 -2.69 19.07
N GLU A 211 -8.15 -2.96 18.37
CA GLU A 211 -8.15 -3.15 16.93
C GLU A 211 -7.88 -1.83 16.20
N LEU A 212 -6.99 -1.89 15.18
CA LEU A 212 -6.68 -0.80 14.27
C LEU A 212 -7.22 -1.09 12.87
N VAL A 213 -7.90 -0.11 12.31
CA VAL A 213 -8.41 -0.13 10.94
C VAL A 213 -7.53 0.76 10.07
N TYR A 214 -7.12 0.26 8.91
CA TYR A 214 -6.25 0.94 7.96
C TYR A 214 -7.04 1.31 6.71
N GLU A 215 -7.15 2.60 6.40
CA GLU A 215 -7.87 3.12 5.24
C GLU A 215 -6.90 3.88 4.33
N GLY A 216 -6.84 3.53 3.04
CA GLY A 216 -5.97 4.18 2.05
C GLY A 216 -4.73 3.37 1.66
N LEU A 217 -4.62 2.09 2.05
CA LEU A 217 -3.58 1.22 1.52
C LEU A 217 -3.82 0.97 0.02
N VAL A 218 -2.79 1.18 -0.79
CA VAL A 218 -2.80 1.02 -2.25
C VAL A 218 -1.81 -0.06 -2.71
N ASN A 219 -1.70 -0.36 -3.98
CA ASN A 219 -0.77 -1.36 -4.56
C ASN A 219 -0.89 -2.77 -3.95
N LYS A 220 -2.02 -3.11 -3.30
CA LYS A 220 -2.21 -4.36 -2.53
C LYS A 220 -1.31 -4.45 -1.29
N ASP A 221 -0.84 -3.33 -0.80
CA ASP A 221 -0.07 -3.26 0.43
C ASP A 221 -0.89 -3.76 1.63
N LYS A 222 -0.17 -4.31 2.58
CA LYS A 222 -0.70 -4.71 3.88
C LYS A 222 0.04 -3.96 4.98
N ALA A 223 -0.63 -3.69 6.09
CA ALA A 223 -0.02 -2.99 7.21
C ALA A 223 1.32 -3.63 7.64
N GLU A 224 1.38 -4.97 7.68
CA GLU A 224 2.57 -5.73 8.08
C GLU A 224 3.75 -5.59 7.11
N THR A 225 3.50 -5.15 5.87
CA THR A 225 4.55 -4.89 4.87
C THR A 225 4.91 -3.42 4.76
N VAL A 226 4.01 -2.53 5.20
CA VAL A 226 4.20 -1.07 5.16
C VAL A 226 4.95 -0.56 6.38
N PHE A 227 4.68 -1.14 7.55
CA PHE A 227 5.31 -0.74 8.80
C PHE A 227 6.38 -1.74 9.25
N THR A 228 7.56 -1.24 9.58
CA THR A 228 8.62 -2.03 10.23
C THR A 228 8.20 -2.33 11.67
N ASP A 229 7.74 -1.29 12.39
CA ASP A 229 7.14 -1.39 13.71
C ASP A 229 5.66 -1.09 13.60
N MET A 230 4.81 -2.08 13.91
CA MET A 230 3.37 -1.94 13.79
C MET A 230 2.83 -0.82 14.67
N PRO A 231 1.88 0.00 14.18
CA PRO A 231 1.18 0.97 14.97
C PRO A 231 0.52 0.34 16.21
N VAL A 232 0.53 1.08 17.30
CA VAL A 232 0.01 0.61 18.59
C VAL A 232 -1.13 1.50 19.07
N ALA A 233 -2.20 0.86 19.56
CA ALA A 233 -3.30 1.56 20.22
C ALA A 233 -3.21 1.38 21.74
N THR A 234 -3.26 2.47 22.49
CA THR A 234 -3.14 2.48 23.96
C THR A 234 -4.21 3.35 24.60
N VAL A 235 -4.59 2.99 25.83
CA VAL A 235 -5.51 3.79 26.65
C VAL A 235 -4.85 4.10 27.99
N ASN A 236 -4.96 5.33 28.43
CA ASN A 236 -4.54 5.71 29.77
C ASN A 236 -5.75 5.70 30.70
N LEU A 237 -5.77 4.76 31.63
CA LEU A 237 -6.89 4.55 32.56
C LEU A 237 -6.54 5.02 33.95
N PRO A 238 -7.52 5.57 34.71
CA PRO A 238 -7.32 5.94 36.13
C PRO A 238 -7.24 4.69 37.03
N GLU A 239 -6.53 4.81 38.13
CA GLU A 239 -6.56 3.84 39.25
C GLU A 239 -7.18 4.48 40.50
N PRO A 240 -8.31 3.97 40.97
CA PRO A 240 -9.10 2.84 40.45
C PRO A 240 -9.85 3.20 39.16
N LEU A 241 -10.13 2.18 38.34
CA LEU A 241 -10.94 2.34 37.13
C LEU A 241 -12.33 2.86 37.48
N THR A 242 -12.84 3.82 36.73
CA THR A 242 -14.17 4.40 36.90
C THR A 242 -14.98 4.31 35.60
N ALA A 243 -16.30 4.33 35.74
CA ALA A 243 -17.18 4.43 34.57
C ALA A 243 -16.97 5.78 33.87
N GLY A 244 -16.88 5.75 32.52
CA GLY A 244 -16.59 6.94 31.73
C GLY A 244 -16.13 6.59 30.33
N THR A 245 -15.70 7.61 29.60
CA THR A 245 -15.12 7.46 28.25
C THR A 245 -13.65 7.84 28.25
N TYR A 246 -12.82 7.00 27.66
CA TYR A 246 -11.37 7.16 27.61
C TYR A 246 -10.90 7.08 26.16
N PRO A 247 -10.01 7.97 25.67
CA PRO A 247 -9.51 7.92 24.31
C PRO A 247 -8.56 6.73 24.12
N ILE A 248 -8.79 5.96 23.06
CA ILE A 248 -7.86 4.94 22.58
C ILE A 248 -6.91 5.63 21.60
N LYS A 249 -5.70 5.93 22.06
CA LYS A 249 -4.73 6.70 21.29
C LYS A 249 -3.94 5.80 20.35
N VAL A 250 -3.86 6.22 19.08
CA VAL A 250 -3.04 5.55 18.07
C VAL A 250 -1.65 6.19 18.04
N SER A 251 -0.61 5.38 18.12
CA SER A 251 0.79 5.80 18.02
C SER A 251 1.47 5.09 16.88
N VAL A 252 2.23 5.85 16.09
CA VAL A 252 3.05 5.37 14.96
C VAL A 252 4.50 5.78 15.27
N SER A 253 5.43 4.83 15.26
CA SER A 253 6.84 5.06 15.58
C SER A 253 7.60 5.73 14.44
N GLU A 254 7.33 5.28 13.21
CA GLU A 254 7.96 5.80 11.99
C GLU A 254 6.92 5.98 10.87
N GLU A 255 7.06 7.06 10.11
CA GLU A 255 6.23 7.30 8.94
C GLU A 255 6.73 6.44 7.76
N PRO A 256 5.85 5.63 7.13
CA PRO A 256 6.24 4.79 6.01
C PRO A 256 6.75 5.59 4.82
N GLU A 257 7.62 4.97 4.02
CA GLU A 257 8.27 5.62 2.89
C GLU A 257 7.25 6.16 1.86
N ASN A 258 6.19 5.40 1.58
CA ASN A 258 5.22 5.68 0.52
C ASN A 258 3.91 6.30 1.01
N TYR A 259 3.74 6.53 2.31
CA TYR A 259 2.50 7.03 2.88
C TYR A 259 2.71 8.25 3.78
N VAL A 260 1.71 9.13 3.80
CA VAL A 260 1.51 10.14 4.83
C VAL A 260 0.44 9.61 5.78
N VAL A 261 0.80 9.40 7.04
CA VAL A 261 -0.08 8.77 8.03
C VAL A 261 -0.87 9.81 8.79
N THR A 262 -2.19 9.59 8.87
CA THR A 262 -3.09 10.31 9.77
C THR A 262 -3.68 9.32 10.77
N THR A 263 -3.62 9.64 12.07
CA THR A 263 -4.18 8.81 13.12
C THR A 263 -5.53 9.35 13.59
N VAL A 264 -6.47 8.45 13.87
CA VAL A 264 -7.77 8.78 14.45
C VAL A 264 -7.95 7.95 15.70
N ASP A 265 -8.09 8.63 16.84
CA ASP A 265 -8.30 8.00 18.13
C ASP A 265 -9.69 7.32 18.18
N GLY A 266 -9.77 6.16 18.83
CA GLY A 266 -11.02 5.50 19.17
C GLY A 266 -11.46 5.88 20.59
N THR A 267 -12.55 5.27 21.03
CA THR A 267 -13.13 5.52 22.37
C THR A 267 -13.35 4.21 23.11
N LEU A 268 -12.79 4.09 24.31
CA LEU A 268 -13.17 3.06 25.26
C LEU A 268 -14.26 3.61 26.18
N THR A 269 -15.44 3.01 26.13
CA THR A 269 -16.56 3.33 27.02
C THR A 269 -16.64 2.29 28.13
N VAL A 270 -16.33 2.69 29.36
CA VAL A 270 -16.49 1.87 30.57
C VAL A 270 -17.86 2.17 31.16
N LYS A 271 -18.76 1.20 31.08
CA LYS A 271 -20.12 1.31 31.62
C LYS A 271 -20.13 0.89 33.09
N ASP A 272 -20.89 1.60 33.90
CA ASP A 272 -21.14 1.18 35.29
C ASP A 272 -21.79 -0.20 35.28
N GLY A 273 -21.14 -1.20 35.85
CA GLY A 273 -21.56 -2.59 35.89
C GLY A 273 -22.93 -2.87 36.53
N SER A 274 -23.58 -1.82 37.02
CA SER A 274 -24.93 -1.87 37.62
C SER A 274 -26.07 -1.95 36.58
N SER A 275 -25.83 -1.88 35.29
CA SER A 275 -26.91 -2.00 34.33
C SER A 275 -27.08 -3.46 33.86
N VAL A 276 -27.86 -4.21 34.57
CA VAL A 276 -28.57 -5.35 34.00
C VAL A 276 -29.36 -4.82 32.79
N ALA A 277 -28.83 -5.01 31.60
CA ALA A 277 -29.56 -4.66 30.38
C ALA A 277 -30.91 -5.36 30.40
N GLY A 278 -31.98 -4.57 30.46
CA GLY A 278 -33.34 -5.04 30.25
C GLY A 278 -34.21 -5.14 31.50
N VAL A 279 -34.23 -4.10 32.36
CA VAL A 279 -35.38 -3.91 33.25
C VAL A 279 -36.04 -2.58 32.99
N SER A 280 -36.96 -2.63 32.06
CA SER A 280 -37.98 -1.61 31.86
C SER A 280 -38.88 -1.51 33.08
N SER A 281 -39.09 -0.27 33.54
CA SER A 281 -40.10 0.21 34.45
C SER A 281 -39.95 -0.06 35.94
N LYS A 282 -40.06 1.03 36.65
CA LYS A 282 -39.82 1.31 38.06
C LYS A 282 -40.62 0.53 39.10
N ASN A 283 -41.46 -0.45 38.80
CA ASN A 283 -42.38 -1.02 39.80
C ASN A 283 -42.64 -2.54 39.77
N ASP A 284 -41.88 -3.34 39.02
CA ASP A 284 -42.20 -4.79 38.84
C ASP A 284 -41.10 -5.77 39.37
N LYS A 285 -40.23 -5.32 40.28
CA LYS A 285 -39.14 -6.19 40.80
C LYS A 285 -39.49 -6.85 42.13
N VAL A 286 -39.34 -8.17 42.15
CA VAL A 286 -39.28 -8.91 43.42
C VAL A 286 -37.93 -8.62 44.07
N ALA A 287 -37.94 -8.18 45.32
CA ALA A 287 -36.73 -7.87 46.09
C ALA A 287 -36.78 -8.57 47.46
N TYR A 288 -35.58 -8.93 47.97
CA TYR A 288 -35.45 -9.48 49.33
C TYR A 288 -34.55 -8.55 50.16
N VAL A 289 -35.11 -8.01 51.22
CA VAL A 289 -34.41 -7.03 52.07
C VAL A 289 -34.79 -7.32 53.55
N ASN A 290 -33.82 -7.44 54.43
CA ASN A 290 -33.99 -7.61 55.87
C ASN A 290 -34.99 -8.72 56.25
N GLY A 291 -34.90 -9.89 55.61
CA GLY A 291 -35.78 -11.02 55.93
C GLY A 291 -37.18 -10.95 55.30
N ASN A 292 -37.48 -9.95 54.47
CA ASN A 292 -38.75 -9.77 53.81
C ASN A 292 -38.63 -9.84 52.31
N LEU A 293 -39.50 -10.62 51.66
CA LEU A 293 -39.65 -10.63 50.20
C LEU A 293 -40.72 -9.62 49.79
N TYR A 294 -40.32 -8.66 48.97
CA TYR A 294 -41.19 -7.64 48.40
C TYR A 294 -41.67 -8.06 47.02
N VAL A 295 -43.00 -8.17 46.84
CA VAL A 295 -43.63 -8.53 45.58
C VAL A 295 -44.52 -7.40 45.11
N PRO A 296 -44.19 -6.70 44.00
CA PRO A 296 -44.82 -5.43 43.65
C PRO A 296 -46.35 -5.44 43.46
N CYS A 297 -46.96 -6.58 43.21
CA CYS A 297 -48.41 -6.69 42.98
C CYS A 297 -49.14 -7.51 44.06
N GLY A 298 -48.43 -7.96 45.07
CA GLY A 298 -48.99 -8.86 46.04
C GLY A 298 -49.51 -10.19 45.44
N GLY A 299 -50.42 -10.85 46.15
CA GLY A 299 -51.04 -12.07 45.68
C GLY A 299 -50.24 -13.34 45.99
N ARG A 300 -50.57 -14.44 45.30
CA ARG A 300 -49.97 -15.76 45.53
C ARG A 300 -48.55 -15.80 45.02
N VAL A 301 -47.62 -16.28 45.86
CA VAL A 301 -46.18 -16.34 45.58
C VAL A 301 -45.69 -17.76 45.91
N GLU A 302 -44.98 -18.37 45.00
CA GLU A 302 -44.28 -19.65 45.19
C GLU A 302 -42.77 -19.42 45.04
N ILE A 303 -41.97 -19.89 45.99
CA ILE A 303 -40.51 -19.78 45.98
C ILE A 303 -39.94 -21.18 45.75
N TYR A 304 -39.03 -21.27 44.77
CA TYR A 304 -38.34 -22.52 44.43
C TYR A 304 -36.84 -22.35 44.54
N ALA A 305 -36.15 -23.36 44.97
CA ALA A 305 -34.73 -23.51 44.81
C ALA A 305 -34.37 -23.77 43.32
N LEU A 306 -33.12 -23.54 42.93
CA LEU A 306 -32.63 -23.83 41.58
C LEU A 306 -32.81 -25.29 41.18
N THR A 307 -32.86 -26.21 42.11
CA THR A 307 -33.11 -27.64 41.90
C THR A 307 -34.58 -27.95 41.51
N GLY A 308 -35.45 -26.93 41.49
CA GLY A 308 -36.88 -27.08 41.28
C GLY A 308 -37.67 -27.43 42.55
N ALA A 309 -37.02 -27.62 43.71
CA ALA A 309 -37.69 -27.92 44.96
C ALA A 309 -38.47 -26.70 45.46
N LEU A 310 -39.72 -26.88 45.89
CA LEU A 310 -40.55 -25.83 46.44
C LEU A 310 -40.03 -25.47 47.86
N VAL A 311 -39.67 -24.22 48.06
CA VAL A 311 -39.25 -23.67 49.37
C VAL A 311 -40.46 -23.26 50.19
N GLY A 312 -41.47 -22.67 49.55
CA GLY A 312 -42.70 -22.29 50.23
C GLY A 312 -43.71 -21.62 49.30
N ARG A 313 -44.98 -21.52 49.84
CA ARG A 313 -46.08 -20.79 49.22
C ARG A 313 -46.56 -19.74 50.16
N TYR A 314 -46.71 -18.52 49.66
CA TYR A 314 -47.03 -17.36 50.44
C TYR A 314 -48.09 -16.49 49.75
N GLU A 315 -48.66 -15.57 50.43
CA GLU A 315 -49.60 -14.58 49.87
C GLU A 315 -49.32 -13.20 50.49
N GLY A 316 -49.25 -12.20 49.63
CA GLY A 316 -49.04 -10.83 50.09
C GLY A 316 -48.05 -10.03 49.20
N ALA A 317 -47.94 -8.74 49.53
CA ALA A 317 -46.97 -7.84 48.85
C ALA A 317 -45.62 -7.74 49.63
N VAL A 318 -45.64 -7.98 50.92
CA VAL A 318 -44.45 -8.04 51.78
C VAL A 318 -44.56 -9.36 52.57
N ILE A 319 -43.64 -10.29 52.33
CA ILE A 319 -43.71 -11.62 52.87
C ILE A 319 -42.47 -11.88 53.74
N PRO A 320 -42.64 -12.00 55.08
CA PRO A 320 -41.54 -12.40 55.93
C PRO A 320 -41.18 -13.87 55.65
N VAL A 321 -39.97 -14.11 55.19
CA VAL A 321 -39.46 -15.45 54.86
C VAL A 321 -37.97 -15.52 55.06
N ALA A 322 -37.48 -16.54 55.73
CA ALA A 322 -36.07 -16.79 55.92
C ALA A 322 -35.49 -17.51 54.69
N LEU A 323 -34.78 -16.80 53.83
CA LEU A 323 -34.04 -17.34 52.68
C LEU A 323 -32.55 -17.41 53.03
N ARG A 324 -31.85 -18.41 52.48
CA ARG A 324 -30.41 -18.56 52.71
C ARG A 324 -29.66 -17.51 51.89
N THR A 325 -28.67 -16.87 52.48
CA THR A 325 -27.75 -15.94 51.80
C THR A 325 -26.89 -16.71 50.78
N ASN A 326 -26.34 -15.97 49.82
CA ASN A 326 -25.55 -16.50 48.69
C ASN A 326 -26.27 -17.60 47.87
N THR A 327 -27.61 -17.50 47.75
CA THR A 327 -28.42 -18.49 47.10
C THR A 327 -29.37 -17.85 46.08
N LEU A 328 -29.48 -18.46 44.89
CA LEU A 328 -30.43 -18.06 43.85
C LEU A 328 -31.74 -18.82 43.99
N TYR A 329 -32.84 -18.09 44.03
CA TYR A 329 -34.19 -18.62 44.06
C TYR A 329 -34.99 -18.22 42.81
N ILE A 330 -36.00 -18.99 42.48
CA ILE A 330 -37.03 -18.65 41.49
C ILE A 330 -38.29 -18.29 42.27
N VAL A 331 -38.73 -17.05 42.09
CA VAL A 331 -39.99 -16.55 42.71
C VAL A 331 -41.07 -16.50 41.62
N LYS A 332 -42.09 -17.34 41.74
CA LYS A 332 -43.24 -17.39 40.82
C LYS A 332 -44.37 -16.59 41.42
N THR A 333 -44.90 -15.66 40.67
CA THR A 333 -46.04 -14.79 40.99
C THR A 333 -47.10 -14.89 39.92
N GLN A 334 -48.23 -14.19 40.09
CA GLN A 334 -49.27 -14.10 39.06
C GLN A 334 -48.80 -13.39 37.79
N LYS A 335 -47.74 -12.56 37.87
CA LYS A 335 -47.16 -11.85 36.73
C LYS A 335 -46.03 -12.60 36.03
N GLY A 336 -45.57 -13.74 36.57
CA GLY A 336 -44.46 -14.51 36.00
C GLY A 336 -43.46 -15.02 37.03
N ALA A 337 -42.36 -15.58 36.52
CA ALA A 337 -41.27 -16.09 37.34
C ALA A 337 -40.09 -15.14 37.33
N PHE A 338 -39.55 -14.86 38.49
CA PHE A 338 -38.43 -13.91 38.71
C PHE A 338 -37.25 -14.66 39.34
N ARG A 339 -36.04 -14.30 38.94
CA ARG A 339 -34.82 -14.79 39.62
C ARG A 339 -34.49 -13.84 40.74
N LEU A 340 -34.29 -14.36 41.92
CA LEU A 340 -33.96 -13.62 43.12
C LEU A 340 -32.64 -14.14 43.70
N TRP A 341 -31.63 -13.31 43.66
CA TRP A 341 -30.38 -13.59 44.34
C TRP A 341 -30.42 -12.96 45.75
N VAL A 342 -30.28 -13.80 46.78
CA VAL A 342 -30.23 -13.39 48.18
C VAL A 342 -28.76 -13.25 48.56
N LYS A 343 -28.30 -12.01 48.72
CA LYS A 343 -26.92 -11.67 49.14
C LYS A 343 -26.71 -11.97 50.61
#